data_854305f8023b5e311c077181b2e65291
#
_entry.id   854305f8023b5e311c077181b2e65291
#
_cell.length_a   1.000
_cell.length_b   1.000
_cell.length_c   1.000
_cell.angle_alpha   90.00
_cell.angle_beta   90.00
_cell.angle_gamma   90.00
#
_symmetry.space_group_name_H-M   'P 1'
#
loop_
_entity.id
_entity.type
_entity.pdbx_description
1 polymer ?
#
loop_
_entity_poly.entity_id
_entity_poly.type
_entity_poly.pdbx_seq_one_letter_code
_entity_poly.pdbx_strand_id
1 'polypeptide(L)'
;MIDVCNMQQIKLLLAKYGFHFSKSKGQNFLNQRWVPEQIVQGSQIDKDCGVIEIGPGFGPLTQELCKAAGKVVALELDTTLKPVLAETVGEFDNLEIIFTDAMKVDLPALVEEKFQDLRPAACANLPYYITSPVLTKLLESKCFSSVTVMVQKEVAQRICAKAGAGDYSSFTVLCNYYGEPELLFDVPAHCFIPQPKVTSAVVRLKIRKDPPAEILDEGMFFRTVRAAFAQRRKTLLNCLSASFGEFGKEELTRIMESVGLAPSIRGETLDIPQFAALSNALLQAKEGK
;
A
#
# COMPACT_ATOMS: atom_id res chain seq x y z
N MET A 1 -6.30 -12.94 -28.17
CA MET A 1 -6.33 -12.57 -26.72
C MET A 1 -7.73 -12.75 -26.16
N ILE A 2 -7.86 -13.45 -25.02
CA ILE A 2 -9.15 -13.61 -24.32
C ILE A 2 -9.53 -12.27 -23.68
N ASP A 3 -10.79 -11.84 -23.86
CA ASP A 3 -11.33 -10.68 -23.17
C ASP A 3 -11.67 -11.03 -21.72
N VAL A 4 -10.74 -10.76 -20.82
CA VAL A 4 -10.84 -11.06 -19.38
C VAL A 4 -11.87 -10.20 -18.64
N CYS A 5 -12.46 -9.21 -19.30
CA CYS A 5 -13.61 -8.45 -18.79
C CYS A 5 -14.95 -8.98 -19.32
N ASN A 6 -14.92 -9.91 -20.27
CA ASN A 6 -16.12 -10.57 -20.79
C ASN A 6 -16.51 -11.76 -19.91
N MET A 7 -17.62 -11.62 -19.19
CA MET A 7 -18.09 -12.62 -18.22
C MET A 7 -18.40 -14.01 -18.81
N GLN A 8 -18.82 -14.08 -20.07
CA GLN A 8 -19.07 -15.38 -20.72
C GLN A 8 -17.75 -16.10 -20.99
N GLN A 9 -16.74 -15.37 -21.49
CA GLN A 9 -15.40 -15.93 -21.74
C GLN A 9 -14.73 -16.36 -20.42
N ILE A 10 -14.82 -15.54 -19.37
CA ILE A 10 -14.27 -15.87 -18.04
C ILE A 10 -14.95 -17.14 -17.50
N LYS A 11 -16.29 -17.26 -17.54
CA LYS A 11 -16.99 -18.45 -17.06
C LYS A 11 -16.58 -19.71 -17.80
N LEU A 12 -16.43 -19.64 -19.12
CA LEU A 12 -15.97 -20.77 -19.93
C LEU A 12 -14.53 -21.16 -19.56
N LEU A 13 -13.66 -20.19 -19.37
CA LEU A 13 -12.27 -20.41 -18.95
C LEU A 13 -12.19 -21.05 -17.58
N LEU A 14 -12.95 -20.55 -16.61
CA LEU A 14 -13.01 -21.10 -15.26
C LEU A 14 -13.55 -22.55 -15.25
N ALA A 15 -14.60 -22.80 -16.04
CA ALA A 15 -15.15 -24.16 -16.18
C ALA A 15 -14.15 -25.12 -16.83
N LYS A 16 -13.41 -24.66 -17.85
CA LYS A 16 -12.34 -25.43 -18.54
C LYS A 16 -11.27 -25.92 -17.58
N TYR A 17 -10.89 -25.09 -16.61
CA TYR A 17 -9.82 -25.41 -15.64
C TYR A 17 -10.31 -25.84 -14.26
N GLY A 18 -11.63 -26.01 -14.08
CA GLY A 18 -12.22 -26.41 -12.80
C GLY A 18 -11.93 -25.41 -11.67
N PHE A 19 -11.76 -24.12 -12.04
CA PHE A 19 -11.46 -23.10 -11.02
C PHE A 19 -12.72 -22.71 -10.23
N HIS A 20 -12.55 -22.62 -8.93
CA HIS A 20 -13.60 -22.16 -8.01
C HIS A 20 -13.13 -20.96 -7.21
N PHE A 21 -14.01 -19.94 -7.11
CA PHE A 21 -13.73 -18.75 -6.30
C PHE A 21 -13.50 -19.11 -4.84
N SER A 22 -12.36 -18.69 -4.30
CA SER A 22 -12.03 -18.92 -2.90
C SER A 22 -12.32 -17.67 -2.07
N LYS A 23 -13.34 -17.77 -1.21
CA LYS A 23 -13.65 -16.68 -0.25
C LYS A 23 -12.51 -16.45 0.75
N SER A 24 -11.79 -17.51 1.12
CA SER A 24 -10.65 -17.40 2.06
C SER A 24 -9.47 -16.61 1.49
N LYS A 25 -9.34 -16.55 0.16
CA LYS A 25 -8.31 -15.76 -0.53
C LYS A 25 -8.75 -14.33 -0.81
N GLY A 26 -9.96 -13.93 -0.42
CA GLY A 26 -10.48 -12.57 -0.63
C GLY A 26 -10.51 -12.12 -2.09
N GLN A 27 -10.61 -13.08 -3.02
CA GLN A 27 -10.54 -12.84 -4.46
C GLN A 27 -11.77 -12.08 -4.95
N ASN A 28 -11.55 -10.86 -5.48
CA ASN A 28 -12.54 -10.04 -6.19
C ASN A 28 -11.91 -9.65 -7.53
N PHE A 29 -12.36 -10.28 -8.61
CA PHE A 29 -11.80 -10.09 -9.95
C PHE A 29 -12.54 -8.99 -10.70
N LEU A 30 -11.82 -8.13 -11.37
CA LEU A 30 -12.38 -7.08 -12.22
C LEU A 30 -13.12 -7.66 -13.44
N ASN A 31 -14.30 -7.10 -13.73
CA ASN A 31 -15.14 -7.50 -14.87
C ASN A 31 -15.52 -6.30 -15.76
N GLN A 32 -14.97 -5.13 -15.53
CA GLN A 32 -15.21 -3.91 -16.28
C GLN A 32 -13.89 -3.36 -16.82
N ARG A 33 -13.76 -3.28 -18.15
CA ARG A 33 -12.52 -2.89 -18.84
C ARG A 33 -12.01 -1.49 -18.47
N TRP A 34 -12.92 -0.55 -18.26
CA TRP A 34 -12.56 0.82 -17.92
C TRP A 34 -11.75 0.93 -16.62
N VAL A 35 -11.93 -0.02 -15.68
CA VAL A 35 -11.23 0.03 -14.38
C VAL A 35 -9.72 -0.15 -14.54
N PRO A 36 -9.20 -1.26 -15.11
CA PRO A 36 -7.76 -1.42 -15.32
C PRO A 36 -7.18 -0.35 -16.26
N GLU A 37 -7.93 0.09 -17.29
CA GLU A 37 -7.50 1.20 -18.16
C GLU A 37 -7.28 2.49 -17.36
N GLN A 38 -8.22 2.88 -16.51
CA GLN A 38 -8.08 4.07 -15.67
C GLN A 38 -7.02 3.91 -14.57
N ILE A 39 -6.83 2.70 -14.02
CA ILE A 39 -5.73 2.44 -13.08
C ILE A 39 -4.39 2.73 -13.75
N VAL A 40 -4.14 2.17 -14.92
CA VAL A 40 -2.88 2.35 -15.66
C VAL A 40 -2.69 3.81 -16.06
N GLN A 41 -3.72 4.47 -16.58
CA GLN A 41 -3.67 5.90 -16.91
C GLN A 41 -3.34 6.76 -15.68
N GLY A 42 -4.03 6.55 -14.56
CA GLY A 42 -3.82 7.30 -13.33
C GLY A 42 -2.49 7.00 -12.64
N SER A 43 -1.91 5.80 -12.86
CA SER A 43 -0.62 5.41 -12.30
C SER A 43 0.58 6.09 -12.97
N GLN A 44 0.39 6.70 -14.16
CA GLN A 44 1.45 7.31 -14.97
C GLN A 44 2.57 6.32 -15.33
N ILE A 45 2.19 5.06 -15.55
CA ILE A 45 3.07 4.00 -16.07
C ILE A 45 3.23 4.20 -17.57
N ASP A 46 4.48 4.11 -18.05
CA ASP A 46 4.90 4.25 -19.43
C ASP A 46 5.96 3.19 -19.79
N LYS A 47 6.49 3.24 -21.01
CA LYS A 47 7.49 2.28 -21.50
C LYS A 47 8.83 2.32 -20.77
N ASP A 48 9.11 3.38 -20.04
CA ASP A 48 10.30 3.50 -19.21
C ASP A 48 10.08 2.89 -17.80
N CYS A 49 8.91 2.31 -17.53
CA CYS A 49 8.58 1.69 -16.25
C CYS A 49 8.78 0.18 -16.27
N GLY A 50 9.40 -0.34 -15.20
CA GLY A 50 9.29 -1.73 -14.75
C GLY A 50 8.25 -1.85 -13.63
N VAL A 51 7.24 -2.71 -13.80
CA VAL A 51 6.10 -2.78 -12.87
C VAL A 51 6.06 -4.10 -12.14
N ILE A 52 6.03 -4.06 -10.80
CA ILE A 52 5.61 -5.19 -9.98
C ILE A 52 4.09 -5.15 -9.82
N GLU A 53 3.40 -6.19 -10.32
CA GLU A 53 1.98 -6.41 -10.04
C GLU A 53 1.82 -7.45 -8.92
N ILE A 54 0.97 -7.17 -7.93
CA ILE A 54 0.65 -8.13 -6.88
C ILE A 54 -0.77 -8.63 -7.06
N GLY A 55 -0.91 -9.96 -7.26
CA GLY A 55 -2.16 -10.63 -7.47
C GLY A 55 -2.80 -10.33 -8.82
N PRO A 56 -2.22 -10.78 -9.95
CA PRO A 56 -2.76 -10.56 -11.30
C PRO A 56 -4.17 -11.17 -11.47
N GLY A 57 -4.51 -12.19 -10.69
CA GLY A 57 -5.79 -12.88 -10.79
C GLY A 57 -5.99 -13.50 -12.16
N PHE A 58 -7.03 -13.05 -12.92
CA PHE A 58 -7.25 -13.51 -14.31
C PHE A 58 -6.53 -12.64 -15.35
N GLY A 59 -5.78 -11.61 -14.93
CA GLY A 59 -4.98 -10.77 -15.77
C GLY A 59 -5.59 -9.49 -16.34
N PRO A 60 -6.75 -8.96 -15.86
CA PRO A 60 -7.33 -7.74 -16.46
C PRO A 60 -6.43 -6.51 -16.27
N LEU A 61 -5.81 -6.36 -15.11
CA LEU A 61 -4.85 -5.29 -14.87
C LEU A 61 -3.52 -5.60 -15.57
N THR A 62 -3.07 -6.85 -15.52
CA THR A 62 -1.85 -7.32 -16.19
C THR A 62 -1.85 -6.99 -17.69
N GLN A 63 -2.97 -7.23 -18.41
CA GLN A 63 -3.09 -6.90 -19.83
C GLN A 63 -2.82 -5.41 -20.09
N GLU A 64 -3.41 -4.53 -19.31
CA GLU A 64 -3.25 -3.08 -19.49
C GLU A 64 -1.85 -2.61 -19.07
N LEU A 65 -1.28 -3.21 -18.01
CA LEU A 65 0.10 -2.94 -17.59
C LEU A 65 1.11 -3.36 -18.69
N CYS A 66 0.94 -4.54 -19.29
CA CYS A 66 1.83 -5.02 -20.37
C CYS A 66 1.77 -4.12 -21.63
N LYS A 67 0.61 -3.56 -21.93
CA LYS A 67 0.46 -2.59 -23.05
C LYS A 67 1.22 -1.28 -22.76
N ALA A 68 1.21 -0.82 -21.51
CA ALA A 68 1.77 0.48 -21.11
C ALA A 68 3.25 0.42 -20.71
N ALA A 69 3.63 -0.56 -19.90
CA ALA A 69 4.96 -0.67 -19.31
C ALA A 69 6.02 -1.25 -20.26
N GLY A 70 7.30 -0.99 -19.95
CA GLY A 70 8.43 -1.67 -20.59
C GLY A 70 8.55 -3.12 -20.16
N LYS A 71 8.37 -3.39 -18.86
CA LYS A 71 8.38 -4.75 -18.29
C LYS A 71 7.38 -4.88 -17.13
N VAL A 72 6.75 -6.04 -17.02
CA VAL A 72 5.84 -6.39 -15.92
C VAL A 72 6.31 -7.69 -15.27
N VAL A 73 6.41 -7.69 -13.94
CA VAL A 73 6.63 -8.88 -13.13
C VAL A 73 5.44 -9.05 -12.21
N ALA A 74 4.64 -10.08 -12.43
CA ALA A 74 3.44 -10.36 -11.65
C ALA A 74 3.71 -11.43 -10.58
N LEU A 75 3.38 -11.15 -9.33
CA LEU A 75 3.52 -12.07 -8.19
C LEU A 75 2.16 -12.67 -7.85
N GLU A 76 1.98 -13.98 -8.04
CA GLU A 76 0.72 -14.69 -7.78
C GLU A 76 0.91 -15.79 -6.74
N LEU A 77 0.05 -15.76 -5.71
CA LEU A 77 0.07 -16.76 -4.64
C LEU A 77 -0.65 -18.06 -5.07
N ASP A 78 -1.69 -17.93 -5.89
CA ASP A 78 -2.56 -19.04 -6.26
C ASP A 78 -2.07 -19.77 -7.50
N THR A 79 -1.30 -20.84 -7.29
CA THR A 79 -0.76 -21.66 -8.39
C THR A 79 -1.85 -22.30 -9.28
N THR A 80 -3.11 -22.39 -8.81
CA THR A 80 -4.22 -22.92 -9.61
C THR A 80 -4.60 -21.99 -10.76
N LEU A 81 -4.19 -20.72 -10.71
CA LEU A 81 -4.37 -19.73 -11.78
C LEU A 81 -3.35 -19.87 -12.93
N LYS A 82 -2.30 -20.69 -12.78
CA LYS A 82 -1.26 -20.84 -13.79
C LYS A 82 -1.80 -21.13 -15.19
N PRO A 83 -2.70 -22.12 -15.42
CA PRO A 83 -3.21 -22.39 -16.76
C PRO A 83 -4.14 -21.28 -17.27
N VAL A 84 -4.85 -20.59 -16.38
CA VAL A 84 -5.70 -19.44 -16.74
C VAL A 84 -4.86 -18.27 -17.23
N LEU A 85 -3.82 -17.90 -16.47
CA LEU A 85 -2.90 -16.82 -16.81
C LEU A 85 -2.13 -17.11 -18.11
N ALA A 86 -1.76 -18.37 -18.37
CA ALA A 86 -1.13 -18.75 -19.63
C ALA A 86 -2.02 -18.44 -20.85
N GLU A 87 -3.36 -18.58 -20.73
CA GLU A 87 -4.28 -18.26 -21.83
C GLU A 87 -4.66 -16.78 -21.90
N THR A 88 -4.68 -16.07 -20.76
CA THR A 88 -5.16 -14.69 -20.72
C THR A 88 -4.08 -13.66 -21.00
N VAL A 89 -2.84 -13.93 -20.56
CA VAL A 89 -1.73 -12.97 -20.63
C VAL A 89 -0.41 -13.59 -21.15
N GLY A 90 -0.39 -14.88 -21.48
CA GLY A 90 0.83 -15.59 -21.90
C GLY A 90 1.42 -15.14 -23.23
N GLU A 91 0.73 -14.30 -24.02
CA GLU A 91 1.22 -13.77 -25.28
C GLU A 91 2.05 -12.48 -25.15
N PHE A 92 2.16 -11.91 -23.94
CA PHE A 92 2.97 -10.71 -23.71
C PHE A 92 4.43 -11.06 -23.47
N ASP A 93 5.32 -10.65 -24.37
CA ASP A 93 6.77 -10.90 -24.27
C ASP A 93 7.45 -10.13 -23.14
N ASN A 94 6.82 -9.04 -22.66
CA ASN A 94 7.32 -8.20 -21.59
C ASN A 94 6.76 -8.57 -20.20
N LEU A 95 6.11 -9.76 -20.08
CA LEU A 95 5.53 -10.27 -18.84
C LEU A 95 6.33 -11.45 -18.26
N GLU A 96 6.61 -11.40 -16.98
CA GLU A 96 7.08 -12.54 -16.20
C GLU A 96 6.12 -12.79 -15.03
N ILE A 97 5.64 -14.03 -14.85
CA ILE A 97 4.78 -14.40 -13.72
C ILE A 97 5.55 -15.30 -12.77
N ILE A 98 5.67 -14.85 -11.52
CA ILE A 98 6.34 -15.60 -10.44
C ILE A 98 5.27 -16.07 -9.45
N PHE A 99 5.12 -17.39 -9.33
CA PHE A 99 4.17 -17.99 -8.38
C PHE A 99 4.80 -18.06 -7.00
N THR A 100 4.50 -17.06 -6.16
CA THR A 100 5.06 -16.90 -4.82
C THR A 100 4.17 -16.04 -3.93
N ASP A 101 4.45 -16.10 -2.62
CA ASP A 101 3.89 -15.18 -1.65
C ASP A 101 4.65 -13.84 -1.71
N ALA A 102 3.98 -12.78 -2.16
CA ALA A 102 4.57 -11.44 -2.25
C ALA A 102 5.14 -10.94 -0.90
N MET A 103 4.60 -11.42 0.23
CA MET A 103 5.11 -11.07 1.56
C MET A 103 6.49 -11.66 1.86
N LYS A 104 6.93 -12.69 1.11
CA LYS A 104 8.22 -13.37 1.31
C LYS A 104 9.29 -12.94 0.32
N VAL A 105 8.92 -12.19 -0.73
CA VAL A 105 9.85 -11.73 -1.77
C VAL A 105 10.73 -10.60 -1.24
N ASP A 106 12.01 -10.64 -1.53
CA ASP A 106 12.91 -9.49 -1.42
C ASP A 106 12.67 -8.56 -2.62
N LEU A 107 11.87 -7.52 -2.39
CA LEU A 107 11.46 -6.60 -3.45
C LEU A 107 12.62 -5.78 -4.02
N PRO A 108 13.54 -5.20 -3.22
CA PRO A 108 14.72 -4.54 -3.74
C PRO A 108 15.57 -5.42 -4.65
N ALA A 109 15.88 -6.64 -4.22
CA ALA A 109 16.67 -7.58 -5.03
C ALA A 109 15.95 -7.97 -6.34
N LEU A 110 14.62 -8.21 -6.27
CA LEU A 110 13.82 -8.51 -7.45
C LEU A 110 13.78 -7.34 -8.44
N VAL A 111 13.62 -6.11 -7.94
CA VAL A 111 13.60 -4.89 -8.76
C VAL A 111 14.96 -4.69 -9.45
N GLU A 112 16.06 -4.83 -8.72
CA GLU A 112 17.42 -4.73 -9.26
C GLU A 112 17.67 -5.78 -10.35
N GLU A 113 17.29 -7.04 -10.11
CA GLU A 113 17.46 -8.13 -11.08
C GLU A 113 16.63 -7.92 -12.36
N LYS A 114 15.36 -7.48 -12.21
CA LYS A 114 14.40 -7.52 -13.30
C LYS A 114 14.28 -6.24 -14.09
N PHE A 115 14.52 -5.07 -13.48
CA PHE A 115 14.17 -3.78 -14.11
C PHE A 115 15.36 -2.98 -14.60
N GLN A 116 16.57 -3.25 -14.12
CA GLN A 116 17.80 -2.56 -14.59
C GLN A 116 17.61 -1.03 -14.69
N ASP A 117 17.56 -0.51 -15.95
CA ASP A 117 17.43 0.93 -16.23
C ASP A 117 15.96 1.42 -16.21
N LEU A 118 15.00 0.54 -16.03
CA LEU A 118 13.58 0.93 -15.98
C LEU A 118 13.25 1.56 -14.62
N ARG A 119 12.37 2.54 -14.62
CA ARG A 119 11.84 3.19 -13.42
C ARG A 119 10.88 2.24 -12.70
N PRO A 120 11.21 1.78 -11.46
CA PRO A 120 10.37 0.82 -10.77
C PRO A 120 9.06 1.43 -10.30
N ALA A 121 7.96 0.73 -10.53
CA ALA A 121 6.63 1.05 -10.00
C ALA A 121 5.95 -0.20 -9.49
N ALA A 122 5.01 -0.05 -8.55
CA ALA A 122 4.14 -1.13 -8.13
C ALA A 122 2.68 -0.79 -8.45
N CYS A 123 1.93 -1.78 -8.93
CA CYS A 123 0.52 -1.63 -9.22
C CYS A 123 -0.25 -2.88 -8.79
N ALA A 124 -1.40 -2.73 -8.10
CA ALA A 124 -2.12 -3.90 -7.61
C ALA A 124 -3.61 -3.64 -7.35
N ASN A 125 -4.42 -4.67 -7.62
CA ASN A 125 -5.76 -4.82 -7.06
C ASN A 125 -5.65 -5.71 -5.81
N LEU A 126 -5.45 -5.10 -4.64
CA LEU A 126 -5.12 -5.85 -3.43
C LEU A 126 -6.33 -6.55 -2.80
N PRO A 127 -6.18 -7.82 -2.37
CA PRO A 127 -7.15 -8.44 -1.49
C PRO A 127 -7.30 -7.64 -0.19
N TYR A 128 -8.54 -7.37 0.22
CA TYR A 128 -8.82 -6.42 1.30
C TYR A 128 -8.20 -6.80 2.64
N TYR A 129 -8.10 -8.10 2.95
CA TYR A 129 -7.59 -8.60 4.23
C TYR A 129 -6.06 -8.43 4.41
N ILE A 130 -5.31 -8.23 3.30
CA ILE A 130 -3.85 -8.05 3.34
C ILE A 130 -3.40 -6.67 2.84
N THR A 131 -4.33 -5.75 2.59
CA THR A 131 -4.01 -4.42 2.05
C THR A 131 -2.92 -3.71 2.85
N SER A 132 -3.10 -3.57 4.17
CA SER A 132 -2.13 -2.83 4.99
C SER A 132 -0.76 -3.50 5.06
N PRO A 133 -0.62 -4.81 5.31
CA PRO A 133 0.68 -5.48 5.28
C PRO A 133 1.40 -5.35 3.93
N VAL A 134 0.70 -5.56 2.81
CA VAL A 134 1.30 -5.49 1.48
C VAL A 134 1.75 -4.06 1.17
N LEU A 135 0.87 -3.06 1.41
CA LEU A 135 1.23 -1.66 1.15
C LEU A 135 2.39 -1.21 2.05
N THR A 136 2.41 -1.60 3.32
CA THR A 136 3.56 -1.34 4.21
C THR A 136 4.84 -1.91 3.63
N LYS A 137 4.83 -3.17 3.20
CA LYS A 137 6.00 -3.81 2.60
C LYS A 137 6.48 -3.10 1.33
N LEU A 138 5.54 -2.69 0.45
CA LEU A 138 5.89 -1.93 -0.77
C LEU A 138 6.55 -0.60 -0.43
N LEU A 139 6.04 0.11 0.58
CA LEU A 139 6.56 1.41 1.00
C LEU A 139 7.93 1.30 1.71
N GLU A 140 8.04 0.35 2.65
CA GLU A 140 9.29 0.13 3.41
C GLU A 140 10.43 -0.42 2.56
N SER A 141 10.13 -1.04 1.40
CA SER A 141 11.15 -1.51 0.46
C SER A 141 11.97 -0.37 -0.17
N LYS A 142 11.42 0.85 -0.21
CA LYS A 142 12.06 2.08 -0.75
C LYS A 142 12.60 1.94 -2.19
N CYS A 143 12.21 0.87 -2.91
CA CYS A 143 12.71 0.60 -4.26
C CYS A 143 11.80 1.10 -5.39
N PHE A 144 10.62 1.63 -5.08
CA PHE A 144 9.67 2.11 -6.09
C PHE A 144 9.68 3.63 -6.22
N SER A 145 9.36 4.13 -7.41
CA SER A 145 9.09 5.55 -7.67
C SER A 145 7.61 5.91 -7.42
N SER A 146 6.72 4.93 -7.60
CA SER A 146 5.29 5.07 -7.35
C SER A 146 4.65 3.74 -6.98
N VAL A 147 3.59 3.80 -6.17
CA VAL A 147 2.76 2.65 -5.79
C VAL A 147 1.31 3.02 -6.04
N THR A 148 0.64 2.30 -6.94
CA THR A 148 -0.79 2.49 -7.23
C THR A 148 -1.56 1.26 -6.79
N VAL A 149 -2.52 1.42 -5.91
CA VAL A 149 -3.29 0.30 -5.37
C VAL A 149 -4.79 0.58 -5.39
N MET A 150 -5.56 -0.45 -5.73
CA MET A 150 -6.98 -0.45 -5.52
C MET A 150 -7.28 -1.16 -4.19
N VAL A 151 -8.03 -0.48 -3.32
CA VAL A 151 -8.32 -0.89 -1.95
C VAL A 151 -9.78 -0.57 -1.61
N GLN A 152 -10.28 -0.99 -0.44
CA GLN A 152 -11.59 -0.52 0.03
C GLN A 152 -11.60 1.00 0.17
N LYS A 153 -12.72 1.65 -0.16
CA LYS A 153 -12.86 3.13 -0.12
C LYS A 153 -12.50 3.70 1.26
N GLU A 154 -12.91 3.04 2.34
CA GLU A 154 -12.55 3.41 3.70
C GLU A 154 -11.02 3.42 3.93
N VAL A 155 -10.31 2.41 3.38
CA VAL A 155 -8.85 2.34 3.48
C VAL A 155 -8.20 3.44 2.64
N ALA A 156 -8.72 3.73 1.45
CA ALA A 156 -8.27 4.84 0.62
C ALA A 156 -8.43 6.19 1.32
N GLN A 157 -9.58 6.43 1.94
CA GLN A 157 -9.84 7.64 2.74
C GLN A 157 -8.86 7.75 3.91
N ARG A 158 -8.58 6.63 4.59
CA ARG A 158 -7.59 6.58 5.68
C ARG A 158 -6.18 6.90 5.19
N ILE A 159 -5.75 6.38 4.04
CA ILE A 159 -4.43 6.67 3.43
C ILE A 159 -4.30 8.18 3.14
N CYS A 160 -5.36 8.82 2.63
CA CYS A 160 -5.37 10.22 2.22
C CYS A 160 -5.81 11.19 3.33
N ALA A 161 -6.10 10.71 4.55
CA ALA A 161 -6.57 11.53 5.65
C ALA A 161 -5.52 12.57 6.08
N LYS A 162 -5.99 13.68 6.68
CA LYS A 162 -5.14 14.73 7.27
C LYS A 162 -5.17 14.64 8.79
N ALA A 163 -4.14 15.15 9.44
CA ALA A 163 -4.09 15.24 10.91
C ALA A 163 -5.36 15.89 11.47
N GLY A 164 -5.92 15.32 12.53
CA GLY A 164 -7.17 15.74 13.16
C GLY A 164 -8.44 15.20 12.51
N ALA A 165 -8.36 14.55 11.33
CA ALA A 165 -9.53 13.90 10.72
C ALA A 165 -9.87 12.58 11.43
N GLY A 166 -11.15 12.16 11.38
CA GLY A 166 -11.63 10.94 12.03
C GLY A 166 -10.95 9.66 11.55
N ASP A 167 -10.54 9.61 10.28
CA ASP A 167 -9.86 8.46 9.67
C ASP A 167 -8.33 8.49 9.80
N TYR A 168 -7.77 9.56 10.37
CA TYR A 168 -6.34 9.69 10.56
C TYR A 168 -5.80 8.64 11.54
N SER A 169 -4.70 7.99 11.20
CA SER A 169 -4.17 6.83 11.92
C SER A 169 -2.64 6.69 11.75
N SER A 170 -2.03 5.78 12.49
CA SER A 170 -0.62 5.42 12.29
C SER A 170 -0.32 4.95 10.86
N PHE A 171 -1.27 4.27 10.23
CA PHE A 171 -1.15 3.85 8.82
C PHE A 171 -1.17 5.04 7.86
N THR A 172 -1.98 6.07 8.15
CA THR A 172 -1.95 7.34 7.41
C THR A 172 -0.58 8.00 7.50
N VAL A 173 -0.01 8.07 8.72
CA VAL A 173 1.33 8.64 8.92
C VAL A 173 2.37 7.86 8.14
N LEU A 174 2.33 6.52 8.17
CA LEU A 174 3.25 5.67 7.41
C LEU A 174 3.15 5.95 5.91
N CYS A 175 1.95 5.97 5.34
CA CYS A 175 1.75 6.23 3.91
C CYS A 175 2.26 7.64 3.51
N ASN A 176 1.98 8.65 4.32
CA ASN A 176 2.40 10.04 4.06
C ASN A 176 3.89 10.29 4.35
N TYR A 177 4.52 9.46 5.16
CA TYR A 177 5.97 9.47 5.38
C TYR A 177 6.73 9.03 4.12
N TYR A 178 6.34 7.87 3.56
CA TYR A 178 7.00 7.32 2.37
C TYR A 178 6.55 7.94 1.05
N GLY A 179 5.34 8.51 0.97
CA GLY A 179 4.80 8.99 -0.29
C GLY A 179 3.83 10.14 -0.15
N GLU A 180 3.38 10.62 -1.30
CA GLU A 180 2.32 11.60 -1.46
C GLU A 180 1.09 10.89 -1.99
N PRO A 181 0.10 10.56 -1.12
CA PRO A 181 -1.09 9.85 -1.56
C PRO A 181 -2.04 10.77 -2.31
N GLU A 182 -2.60 10.24 -3.39
CA GLU A 182 -3.62 10.86 -4.21
C GLU A 182 -4.76 9.87 -4.44
N LEU A 183 -5.98 10.24 -4.09
CA LEU A 183 -7.18 9.49 -4.42
C LEU A 183 -7.53 9.75 -5.88
N LEU A 184 -7.46 8.71 -6.73
CA LEU A 184 -7.69 8.87 -8.17
C LEU A 184 -9.17 8.78 -8.51
N PHE A 185 -9.83 7.66 -8.18
CA PHE A 185 -11.25 7.44 -8.45
C PHE A 185 -11.84 6.31 -7.63
N ASP A 186 -13.17 6.29 -7.54
CA ASP A 186 -13.95 5.23 -6.91
C ASP A 186 -14.29 4.12 -7.91
N VAL A 187 -14.31 2.86 -7.43
CA VAL A 187 -14.70 1.68 -8.21
C VAL A 187 -15.90 1.01 -7.55
N PRO A 188 -17.08 1.09 -8.18
CA PRO A 188 -18.30 0.49 -7.65
C PRO A 188 -18.20 -1.04 -7.51
N ALA A 189 -18.90 -1.58 -6.54
CA ALA A 189 -18.88 -3.02 -6.23
C ALA A 189 -19.30 -3.92 -7.40
N HIS A 190 -20.16 -3.45 -8.31
CA HIS A 190 -20.61 -4.22 -9.49
C HIS A 190 -19.49 -4.44 -10.52
N CYS A 191 -18.36 -3.72 -10.39
CA CYS A 191 -17.17 -3.92 -11.24
C CYS A 191 -16.37 -5.18 -10.88
N PHE A 192 -16.84 -5.99 -9.93
CA PHE A 192 -16.12 -7.16 -9.44
C PHE A 192 -16.97 -8.43 -9.45
N ILE A 193 -16.27 -9.57 -9.52
CA ILE A 193 -16.83 -10.91 -9.33
C ILE A 193 -15.88 -11.75 -8.45
N PRO A 194 -16.39 -12.31 -7.35
CA PRO A 194 -17.66 -11.99 -6.69
C PRO A 194 -17.79 -10.52 -6.32
N GLN A 195 -19.00 -9.99 -6.32
CA GLN A 195 -19.24 -8.61 -5.94
C GLN A 195 -18.94 -8.39 -4.44
N PRO A 196 -18.04 -7.47 -4.06
CA PRO A 196 -17.80 -7.11 -2.67
C PRO A 196 -18.98 -6.35 -2.07
N LYS A 197 -19.01 -6.26 -0.73
CA LYS A 197 -20.08 -5.51 -0.03
C LYS A 197 -19.85 -3.99 0.01
N VAL A 198 -18.66 -3.54 -0.38
CA VAL A 198 -18.22 -2.15 -0.26
C VAL A 198 -17.65 -1.63 -1.59
N THR A 199 -17.71 -0.34 -1.78
CA THR A 199 -17.03 0.37 -2.87
C THR A 199 -15.52 0.30 -2.66
N SER A 200 -14.77 0.15 -3.73
CA SER A 200 -13.31 0.30 -3.75
C SER A 200 -12.91 1.69 -4.22
N ALA A 201 -11.65 2.03 -4.03
CA ALA A 201 -11.08 3.23 -4.60
C ALA A 201 -9.61 2.97 -4.97
N VAL A 202 -9.13 3.72 -5.95
CA VAL A 202 -7.75 3.66 -6.40
C VAL A 202 -6.98 4.82 -5.80
N VAL A 203 -5.85 4.50 -5.18
CA VAL A 203 -4.91 5.47 -4.60
C VAL A 203 -3.56 5.29 -5.25
N ARG A 204 -2.95 6.41 -5.66
CA ARG A 204 -1.55 6.47 -6.07
C ARG A 204 -0.74 7.14 -4.98
N LEU A 205 0.39 6.56 -4.61
CA LEU A 205 1.41 7.17 -3.78
C LEU A 205 2.64 7.47 -4.66
N LYS A 206 2.96 8.74 -4.85
CA LYS A 206 4.24 9.15 -5.42
C LYS A 206 5.28 9.05 -4.31
N ILE A 207 6.26 8.15 -4.46
CA ILE A 207 7.24 7.91 -3.40
C ILE A 207 8.19 9.09 -3.27
N ARG A 208 8.43 9.52 -2.04
CA ARG A 208 9.35 10.61 -1.71
C ARG A 208 10.78 10.12 -1.82
N LYS A 209 11.66 10.98 -2.29
CA LYS A 209 13.12 10.74 -2.25
C LYS A 209 13.68 10.96 -0.85
N ASP A 210 13.17 12.00 -0.17
CA ASP A 210 13.59 12.40 1.15
C ASP A 210 12.41 12.37 2.13
N PRO A 211 12.63 12.12 3.41
CA PRO A 211 11.60 12.22 4.44
C PRO A 211 10.94 13.60 4.46
N PRO A 212 9.63 13.71 4.77
CA PRO A 212 8.91 14.99 4.76
C PRO A 212 9.27 15.93 5.94
N ALA A 213 10.15 15.50 6.84
CA ALA A 213 10.67 16.24 7.96
C ALA A 213 12.05 15.71 8.36
N GLU A 214 12.83 16.45 9.13
CA GLU A 214 14.10 15.99 9.70
C GLU A 214 13.83 14.92 10.78
N ILE A 215 14.26 13.68 10.52
CA ILE A 215 14.07 12.53 11.40
C ILE A 215 15.43 11.90 11.66
N LEU A 216 15.88 11.92 12.92
CA LEU A 216 17.18 11.40 13.31
C LEU A 216 17.22 9.87 13.34
N ASP A 217 16.11 9.22 13.71
CA ASP A 217 15.98 7.76 13.74
C ASP A 217 14.57 7.32 13.33
N GLU A 218 14.47 6.58 12.21
CA GLU A 218 13.20 6.09 11.66
C GLU A 218 12.51 5.10 12.61
N GLY A 219 13.26 4.29 13.32
CA GLY A 219 12.74 3.34 14.32
C GLY A 219 12.05 4.05 15.48
N MET A 220 12.71 5.10 16.03
CA MET A 220 12.14 5.95 17.08
C MET A 220 10.92 6.72 16.58
N PHE A 221 10.97 7.25 15.35
CA PHE A 221 9.83 7.93 14.73
C PHE A 221 8.59 7.02 14.68
N PHE A 222 8.71 5.84 14.08
CA PHE A 222 7.56 4.93 14.01
C PHE A 222 7.16 4.31 15.35
N ARG A 223 8.09 4.17 16.31
CA ARG A 223 7.76 3.81 17.70
C ARG A 223 6.88 4.89 18.33
N THR A 224 7.24 6.16 18.17
CA THR A 224 6.48 7.32 18.68
C THR A 224 5.09 7.40 18.03
N VAL A 225 5.01 7.24 16.73
CA VAL A 225 3.72 7.19 15.99
C VAL A 225 2.84 6.05 16.51
N ARG A 226 3.36 4.83 16.60
CA ARG A 226 2.59 3.67 17.11
C ARG A 226 2.12 3.89 18.55
N ALA A 227 2.96 4.44 19.40
CA ALA A 227 2.59 4.78 20.77
C ALA A 227 1.43 5.78 20.81
N ALA A 228 1.51 6.86 20.03
CA ALA A 228 0.48 7.90 19.97
C ALA A 228 -0.91 7.40 19.57
N PHE A 229 -0.97 6.39 18.69
CA PHE A 229 -2.23 5.78 18.22
C PHE A 229 -2.66 4.54 19.01
N ALA A 230 -1.91 4.10 20.02
CA ALA A 230 -2.22 2.88 20.79
C ALA A 230 -3.58 2.99 21.50
N GLN A 231 -3.97 4.19 21.96
CA GLN A 231 -5.22 4.42 22.69
C GLN A 231 -5.87 5.74 22.26
N ARG A 232 -6.70 5.73 21.20
CA ARG A 232 -7.33 6.93 20.62
C ARG A 232 -8.03 7.88 21.61
N ARG A 233 -8.64 7.34 22.67
CA ARG A 233 -9.38 8.15 23.67
C ARG A 233 -8.50 8.77 24.76
N LYS A 234 -7.20 8.45 24.80
CA LYS A 234 -6.26 8.97 25.79
C LYS A 234 -5.44 10.13 25.23
N THR A 235 -4.92 10.96 26.15
CA THR A 235 -3.96 12.00 25.78
C THR A 235 -2.65 11.38 25.30
N LEU A 236 -1.89 12.12 24.48
CA LEU A 236 -0.59 11.69 23.97
C LEU A 236 0.36 11.34 25.13
N LEU A 237 0.40 12.14 26.20
CA LEU A 237 1.21 11.87 27.39
C LEU A 237 0.91 10.49 28.00
N ASN A 238 -0.37 10.13 28.12
CA ASN A 238 -0.74 8.81 28.65
C ASN A 238 -0.36 7.67 27.71
N CYS A 239 -0.46 7.88 26.40
CA CYS A 239 -0.04 6.90 25.39
C CYS A 239 1.48 6.69 25.41
N LEU A 240 2.25 7.79 25.50
CA LEU A 240 3.71 7.73 25.59
C LEU A 240 4.16 7.05 26.90
N SER A 241 3.57 7.42 28.06
CA SER A 241 3.90 6.79 29.34
C SER A 241 3.70 5.28 29.35
N ALA A 242 2.70 4.78 28.60
CA ALA A 242 2.47 3.34 28.49
C ALA A 242 3.47 2.63 27.57
N SER A 243 4.08 3.33 26.60
CA SER A 243 4.93 2.75 25.54
C SER A 243 6.42 3.01 25.75
N PHE A 244 6.76 4.03 26.54
CA PHE A 244 8.13 4.48 26.82
C PHE A 244 8.40 4.38 28.33
N GLY A 245 8.40 3.15 28.85
CA GLY A 245 8.61 2.87 30.29
C GLY A 245 9.96 3.33 30.84
N GLU A 246 10.92 3.67 29.97
CA GLU A 246 12.21 4.24 30.32
C GLU A 246 12.15 5.71 30.75
N PHE A 247 11.03 6.40 30.52
CA PHE A 247 10.82 7.81 30.90
C PHE A 247 9.74 7.94 31.97
N GLY A 248 10.00 8.76 32.97
CA GLY A 248 8.97 9.19 33.90
C GLY A 248 7.96 10.14 33.27
N LYS A 249 6.75 10.21 33.86
CA LYS A 249 5.67 11.05 33.29
C LYS A 249 6.03 12.55 33.28
N GLU A 250 6.74 13.04 34.28
CA GLU A 250 7.22 14.42 34.36
C GLU A 250 8.28 14.72 33.28
N GLU A 251 9.15 13.74 33.00
CA GLU A 251 10.15 13.84 31.94
C GLU A 251 9.49 13.87 30.55
N LEU A 252 8.52 12.99 30.29
CA LEU A 252 7.72 13.03 29.07
C LEU A 252 6.98 14.36 28.91
N THR A 253 6.46 14.92 29.98
CA THR A 253 5.82 16.25 29.95
C THR A 253 6.82 17.31 29.48
N ARG A 254 8.02 17.35 30.08
CA ARG A 254 9.07 18.31 29.66
C ARG A 254 9.52 18.13 28.23
N ILE A 255 9.65 16.87 27.77
CA ILE A 255 10.00 16.56 26.37
C ILE A 255 8.90 17.06 25.42
N MET A 256 7.64 16.82 25.74
CA MET A 256 6.52 17.32 24.90
C MET A 256 6.49 18.85 24.85
N GLU A 257 6.64 19.51 25.99
CA GLU A 257 6.64 20.97 26.09
C GLU A 257 7.84 21.60 25.36
N SER A 258 9.02 20.95 25.35
CA SER A 258 10.20 21.43 24.63
C SER A 258 10.01 21.50 23.10
N VAL A 259 9.06 20.73 22.57
CA VAL A 259 8.69 20.75 21.12
C VAL A 259 7.33 21.42 20.88
N GLY A 260 6.82 22.18 21.85
CA GLY A 260 5.60 22.95 21.73
C GLY A 260 4.30 22.14 21.81
N LEU A 261 4.33 20.92 22.36
CA LEU A 261 3.17 20.06 22.48
C LEU A 261 2.59 20.09 23.90
N ALA A 262 1.32 20.48 24.03
CA ALA A 262 0.64 20.45 25.32
C ALA A 262 0.41 18.99 25.80
N PRO A 263 0.57 18.69 27.11
CA PRO A 263 0.38 17.33 27.66
C PRO A 263 -1.04 16.77 27.45
N SER A 264 -2.03 17.63 27.23
CA SER A 264 -3.42 17.26 27.01
C SER A 264 -3.75 16.91 25.55
N ILE A 265 -2.84 17.16 24.60
CA ILE A 265 -3.07 16.89 23.17
C ILE A 265 -3.28 15.39 22.90
N ARG A 266 -3.98 15.05 21.84
CA ARG A 266 -4.14 13.66 21.38
C ARG A 266 -3.24 13.38 20.19
N GLY A 267 -2.73 12.14 20.08
CA GLY A 267 -1.84 11.75 19.00
C GLY A 267 -2.43 11.92 17.60
N GLU A 268 -3.75 11.76 17.47
CA GLU A 268 -4.46 11.92 16.19
C GLU A 268 -4.46 13.36 15.62
N THR A 269 -4.06 14.35 16.41
CA THR A 269 -3.99 15.74 15.96
C THR A 269 -2.61 16.16 15.47
N LEU A 270 -1.58 15.32 15.68
CA LEU A 270 -0.21 15.63 15.27
C LEU A 270 0.00 15.34 13.78
N ASP A 271 0.63 16.28 13.10
CA ASP A 271 1.17 16.06 11.75
C ASP A 271 2.57 15.42 11.77
N ILE A 272 3.13 15.12 10.59
CA ILE A 272 4.44 14.47 10.51
C ILE A 272 5.58 15.33 11.08
N PRO A 273 5.68 16.64 10.79
CA PRO A 273 6.68 17.51 11.43
C PRO A 273 6.62 17.49 12.96
N GLN A 274 5.43 17.49 13.56
CA GLN A 274 5.27 17.41 15.02
C GLN A 274 5.68 16.03 15.56
N PHE A 275 5.35 14.94 14.87
CA PHE A 275 5.85 13.60 15.21
C PHE A 275 7.37 13.51 15.11
N ALA A 276 7.98 14.12 14.07
CA ALA A 276 9.42 14.16 13.90
C ALA A 276 10.11 14.91 15.04
N ALA A 277 9.65 16.12 15.36
CA ALA A 277 10.19 16.89 16.47
C ALA A 277 10.11 16.12 17.79
N LEU A 278 8.96 15.51 18.09
CA LEU A 278 8.75 14.72 19.30
C LEU A 278 9.65 13.46 19.33
N SER A 279 9.76 12.72 18.22
CA SER A 279 10.62 11.53 18.18
C SER A 279 12.10 11.86 18.34
N ASN A 280 12.56 12.98 17.74
CA ASN A 280 13.94 13.45 17.89
C ASN A 280 14.24 13.85 19.34
N ALA A 281 13.32 14.56 20.00
CA ALA A 281 13.48 14.93 21.41
C ALA A 281 13.49 13.70 22.34
N LEU A 282 12.65 12.69 22.05
CA LEU A 282 12.66 11.41 22.78
C LEU A 282 13.99 10.64 22.58
N LEU A 283 14.53 10.64 21.36
CA LEU A 283 15.81 10.01 21.06
C LEU A 283 16.95 10.69 21.83
N GLN A 284 17.06 12.02 21.76
CA GLN A 284 18.08 12.80 22.47
C GLN A 284 17.99 12.61 23.99
N ALA A 285 16.79 12.60 24.56
CA ALA A 285 16.59 12.35 25.98
C ALA A 285 16.99 10.92 26.39
N LYS A 286 16.90 9.96 25.51
CA LYS A 286 17.34 8.57 25.74
C LYS A 286 18.87 8.44 25.68
N GLU A 287 19.53 9.13 24.75
CA GLU A 287 21.00 9.12 24.59
C GLU A 287 21.71 9.92 25.67
N GLY A 288 21.03 10.88 26.29
CA GLY A 288 21.56 11.68 27.41
C GLY A 288 21.49 11.00 28.78
N LYS A 289 20.97 9.76 28.85
CA LYS A 289 20.92 8.91 30.06
C LYS A 289 22.06 7.91 30.08
#